data_c36dd68f9a5c61230b76cea13c3b24fe
#
_entry.id   c36dd68f9a5c61230b76cea13c3b24fe
#
_cell.length_a   1.000
_cell.length_b   1.000
_cell.length_c   1.000
_cell.angle_alpha   90.00
_cell.angle_beta   90.00
_cell.angle_gamma   90.00
#
_symmetry.space_group_name_H-M   'P 1'
#
loop_
_entity.id
_entity.type
_entity.pdbx_description
1 polymer ?
#
loop_
_entity_poly.entity_id
_entity_poly.type
_entity_poly.pdbx_seq_one_letter_code
_entity_poly.pdbx_strand_id
1 'polypeptide(L)'
;MKLNVKNPIAFFDLEATGTNVSTDRIVEISIVKLTPDGGQQIYTRRVNPGMPIPLEASLIHGIYDKDIKNEPGFKDSAREVFNFIGQSDLAGFNVLKYDIPLLVEEFLRSGIDFDLDRRNLLDAQKIFHLMEKRN
;
A
#
# COMPACT_ATOMS: atom_id res chain seq x y z
N MET A 1 -15.79 12.48 11.69
CA MET A 1 -15.64 11.58 12.85
C MET A 1 -14.17 11.46 13.21
N LYS A 2 -13.86 11.66 14.45
CA LYS A 2 -12.49 11.46 14.90
C LYS A 2 -12.29 9.99 15.27
N LEU A 3 -11.30 9.36 14.68
CA LEU A 3 -10.84 8.07 15.17
C LEU A 3 -9.95 8.33 16.38
N ASN A 4 -10.25 7.67 17.49
CA ASN A 4 -9.47 7.80 18.71
C ASN A 4 -8.23 6.90 18.60
N VAL A 5 -7.23 7.39 17.87
CA VAL A 5 -6.01 6.63 17.60
C VAL A 5 -4.80 7.37 18.17
N LYS A 6 -3.83 6.60 18.66
CA LYS A 6 -2.58 7.14 19.17
C LYS A 6 -1.56 7.36 18.06
N ASN A 7 -1.57 6.46 17.07
CA ASN A 7 -0.64 6.51 15.96
C ASN A 7 -1.35 6.98 14.69
N PRO A 8 -0.61 7.54 13.73
CA PRO A 8 -1.18 7.75 12.41
C PRO A 8 -1.66 6.41 11.82
N ILE A 9 -2.60 6.50 10.88
CA ILE A 9 -3.07 5.34 10.14
C ILE A 9 -2.74 5.56 8.67
N ALA A 10 -1.98 4.63 8.08
CA ALA A 10 -1.68 4.65 6.66
C ALA A 10 -2.65 3.71 5.94
N PHE A 11 -3.65 4.29 5.27
CA PHE A 11 -4.54 3.56 4.38
C PHE A 11 -3.82 3.42 3.05
N PHE A 12 -3.63 2.19 2.59
CA PHE A 12 -2.93 2.01 1.34
C PHE A 12 -3.65 1.02 0.43
N ASP A 13 -3.39 1.20 -0.85
CA ASP A 13 -3.91 0.36 -1.91
C ASP A 13 -2.79 0.12 -2.91
N LEU A 14 -2.59 -1.12 -3.30
CA LEU A 14 -1.55 -1.51 -4.25
C LEU A 14 -2.21 -2.06 -5.50
N GLU A 15 -1.70 -1.62 -6.65
CA GLU A 15 -1.95 -2.28 -7.92
C GLU A 15 -0.70 -3.07 -8.28
N ALA A 16 -0.88 -4.29 -8.77
CA ALA A 16 0.22 -5.22 -8.99
C ALA A 16 0.05 -5.98 -10.29
N THR A 17 1.10 -6.74 -10.67
CA THR A 17 1.06 -7.60 -11.85
C THR A 17 0.18 -8.84 -11.65
N GLY A 18 -0.16 -9.15 -10.41
CA GLY A 18 -1.00 -10.30 -10.06
C GLY A 18 -1.09 -10.47 -8.56
N THR A 19 -1.56 -11.62 -8.12
CA THR A 19 -1.82 -11.89 -6.70
C THR A 19 -0.81 -12.83 -6.04
N ASN A 20 0.21 -13.28 -6.77
CA ASN A 20 1.24 -14.15 -6.21
C ASN A 20 2.37 -13.31 -5.60
N VAL A 21 2.42 -13.25 -4.28
CA VAL A 21 3.38 -12.42 -3.54
C VAL A 21 4.82 -12.75 -3.88
N SER A 22 5.12 -14.01 -4.19
CA SER A 22 6.49 -14.45 -4.48
C SER A 22 7.00 -13.98 -5.84
N THR A 23 6.12 -13.84 -6.82
CA THR A 23 6.51 -13.57 -8.22
C THR A 23 5.99 -12.25 -8.75
N ASP A 24 4.89 -11.73 -8.19
CA ASP A 24 4.30 -10.51 -8.69
C ASP A 24 4.92 -9.27 -8.05
N ARG A 25 4.74 -8.14 -8.73
CA ARG A 25 5.39 -6.88 -8.36
C ARG A 25 4.37 -5.75 -8.33
N ILE A 26 4.66 -4.73 -7.52
CA ILE A 26 3.84 -3.52 -7.44
C ILE A 26 3.96 -2.72 -8.74
N VAL A 27 2.83 -2.20 -9.22
CA VAL A 27 2.75 -1.26 -10.35
C VAL A 27 2.37 0.14 -9.88
N GLU A 28 1.58 0.23 -8.83
CA GLU A 28 1.19 1.51 -8.25
C GLU A 28 0.94 1.36 -6.76
N ILE A 29 1.37 2.35 -5.98
CA ILE A 29 1.09 2.43 -4.55
C ILE A 29 0.42 3.76 -4.26
N SER A 30 -0.71 3.72 -3.54
CA SER A 30 -1.41 4.90 -3.05
C SER A 30 -1.56 4.79 -1.55
N ILE A 31 -1.18 5.85 -0.83
CA ILE A 31 -1.26 5.90 0.62
C ILE A 31 -1.95 7.18 1.04
N VAL A 32 -2.97 7.05 1.90
CA VAL A 32 -3.57 8.18 2.59
C VAL A 32 -3.25 8.02 4.07
N LYS A 33 -2.48 8.94 4.61
CA LYS A 33 -2.03 8.87 6.00
C LYS A 33 -2.87 9.86 6.82
N LEU A 34 -3.61 9.33 7.78
CA LEU A 34 -4.41 10.13 8.72
C LEU A 34 -3.62 10.26 10.01
N THR A 35 -3.44 11.51 10.46
CA THR A 35 -2.74 11.79 11.71
C THR A 35 -3.74 11.92 12.86
N PRO A 36 -3.29 11.69 14.12
CA PRO A 36 -4.21 11.76 15.27
C PRO A 36 -4.91 13.12 15.45
N ASP A 37 -4.31 14.19 14.96
CA ASP A 37 -4.88 15.54 15.02
C ASP A 37 -5.95 15.80 13.95
N GLY A 38 -6.24 14.80 13.10
CA GLY A 38 -7.21 14.92 12.01
C GLY A 38 -6.60 15.35 10.68
N GLY A 39 -5.29 15.51 10.61
CA GLY A 39 -4.60 15.85 9.37
C GLY A 39 -4.58 14.70 8.38
N GLN A 40 -4.31 15.02 7.13
CA GLN A 40 -4.27 14.04 6.04
C GLN A 40 -3.10 14.33 5.12
N GLN A 41 -2.35 13.30 4.78
CA GLN A 41 -1.26 13.37 3.81
C GLN A 41 -1.47 12.28 2.77
N ILE A 42 -1.18 12.58 1.50
CA ILE A 42 -1.39 11.66 0.39
C ILE A 42 -0.08 11.43 -0.34
N TYR A 43 0.20 10.16 -0.66
CA TYR A 43 1.34 9.75 -1.45
C TYR A 43 0.86 8.78 -2.51
N THR A 44 1.18 9.03 -3.78
CA THR A 44 0.86 8.14 -4.88
C THR A 44 2.06 8.03 -5.80
N ARG A 45 2.41 6.81 -6.20
CA ARG A 45 3.54 6.57 -7.08
C ARG A 45 3.29 5.38 -7.99
N ARG A 46 3.50 5.56 -9.28
CA ARG A 46 3.58 4.45 -10.22
C ARG A 46 5.00 3.91 -10.25
N VAL A 47 5.12 2.62 -10.50
CA VAL A 47 6.37 1.89 -10.40
C VAL A 47 6.51 0.99 -11.62
N ASN A 48 7.71 0.94 -12.19
CA ASN A 48 8.02 -0.06 -13.20
C ASN A 48 8.25 -1.39 -12.48
N PRO A 49 7.41 -2.42 -12.73
CA PRO A 49 7.54 -3.69 -12.00
C PRO A 49 8.73 -4.54 -12.45
N GLY A 50 9.44 -4.14 -13.51
CA GLY A 50 10.56 -4.92 -14.02
C GLY A 50 10.16 -6.21 -14.71
N MET A 51 8.88 -6.37 -15.03
CA MET A 51 8.33 -7.51 -15.74
C MET A 51 7.12 -7.04 -16.54
N PRO A 52 6.71 -7.79 -17.58
CA PRO A 52 5.49 -7.45 -18.30
C PRO A 52 4.27 -7.55 -17.38
N ILE A 53 3.32 -6.63 -17.55
CA ILE A 53 2.06 -6.69 -16.80
C ILE A 53 1.13 -7.62 -17.58
N PRO A 54 0.67 -8.74 -16.96
CA PRO A 54 -0.30 -9.60 -17.63
C PRO A 54 -1.55 -8.82 -18.04
N LEU A 55 -2.10 -9.11 -19.20
CA LEU A 55 -3.26 -8.39 -19.72
C LEU A 55 -4.44 -8.44 -18.73
N GLU A 56 -4.65 -9.59 -18.11
CA GLU A 56 -5.73 -9.75 -17.11
C GLU A 56 -5.59 -8.76 -15.95
N ALA A 57 -4.37 -8.48 -15.51
CA ALA A 57 -4.13 -7.49 -14.46
C ALA A 57 -4.42 -6.08 -14.98
N SER A 58 -3.91 -5.74 -16.17
CA SER A 58 -4.15 -4.43 -16.79
C SER A 58 -5.64 -4.15 -17.00
N LEU A 59 -6.42 -5.16 -17.33
CA LEU A 59 -7.86 -5.01 -17.50
C LEU A 59 -8.57 -4.67 -16.19
N ILE A 60 -7.99 -5.08 -15.06
CA ILE A 60 -8.57 -4.79 -13.75
C ILE A 60 -8.22 -3.37 -13.30
N HIS A 61 -6.93 -3.01 -13.32
CA HIS A 61 -6.49 -1.72 -12.75
C HIS A 61 -6.23 -0.62 -13.79
N GLY A 62 -6.28 -0.94 -15.08
CA GLY A 62 -6.15 0.06 -16.12
C GLY A 62 -4.73 0.54 -16.39
N ILE A 63 -3.73 -0.09 -15.79
CA ILE A 63 -2.32 0.28 -15.99
C ILE A 63 -1.67 -0.71 -16.94
N TYR A 64 -1.05 -0.21 -17.99
CA TYR A 64 -0.43 -1.00 -19.05
C TYR A 64 1.07 -0.76 -19.09
N ASP A 65 1.80 -1.64 -19.76
CA ASP A 65 3.26 -1.53 -19.86
C ASP A 65 3.71 -0.16 -20.37
N LYS A 66 2.96 0.44 -21.30
CA LYS A 66 3.28 1.77 -21.83
C LYS A 66 3.20 2.86 -20.77
N ASP A 67 2.38 2.66 -19.73
CA ASP A 67 2.14 3.68 -18.71
C ASP A 67 3.26 3.73 -17.67
N ILE A 68 4.02 2.64 -17.53
CA ILE A 68 5.04 2.53 -16.48
C ILE A 68 6.45 2.35 -17.03
N LYS A 69 6.61 2.32 -18.35
CA LYS A 69 7.91 1.99 -18.94
C LYS A 69 9.00 3.02 -18.60
N ASN A 70 8.62 4.27 -18.34
CA ASN A 70 9.56 5.33 -17.97
C ASN A 70 9.57 5.61 -16.46
N GLU A 71 8.84 4.80 -15.68
CA GLU A 71 8.81 4.97 -14.24
C GLU A 71 9.97 4.23 -13.58
N PRO A 72 10.47 4.73 -12.43
CA PRO A 72 11.50 4.00 -11.69
C PRO A 72 10.94 2.72 -11.07
N GLY A 73 11.82 1.78 -10.76
CA GLY A 73 11.43 0.58 -10.01
C GLY A 73 11.12 0.90 -8.57
N PHE A 74 10.46 -0.03 -7.86
CA PHE A 74 10.12 0.16 -6.46
C PHE A 74 11.36 0.43 -5.60
N LYS A 75 12.48 -0.20 -5.93
CA LYS A 75 13.74 -0.03 -5.21
C LYS A 75 14.12 1.45 -5.08
N ASP A 76 13.87 2.25 -6.12
CA ASP A 76 14.24 3.67 -6.12
C ASP A 76 13.33 4.50 -5.23
N SER A 77 12.11 4.04 -4.96
CA SER A 77 11.13 4.75 -4.12
C SER A 77 10.96 4.12 -2.74
N ALA A 78 11.59 2.98 -2.49
CA ALA A 78 11.33 2.18 -1.29
C ALA A 78 11.59 2.97 0.00
N ARG A 79 12.71 3.68 0.08
CA ARG A 79 13.05 4.46 1.28
C ARG A 79 12.05 5.60 1.50
N GLU A 80 11.62 6.24 0.44
CA GLU A 80 10.63 7.30 0.48
C GLU A 80 9.28 6.76 1.00
N VAL A 81 8.84 5.62 0.50
CA VAL A 81 7.61 4.96 0.96
C VAL A 81 7.74 4.56 2.42
N PHE A 82 8.85 3.96 2.79
CA PHE A 82 9.13 3.55 4.16
C PHE A 82 9.05 4.74 5.13
N ASN A 83 9.68 5.85 4.76
CA ASN A 83 9.68 7.05 5.60
C ASN A 83 8.29 7.70 5.68
N PHE A 84 7.54 7.67 4.59
CA PHE A 84 6.18 8.21 4.57
C PHE A 84 5.27 7.44 5.52
N ILE A 85 5.34 6.11 5.49
CA ILE A 85 4.55 5.27 6.40
C ILE A 85 4.98 5.51 7.86
N GLY A 86 6.29 5.57 8.11
CA GLY A 86 6.81 5.84 9.44
C GLY A 86 6.28 4.85 10.47
N GLN A 87 5.78 5.37 11.58
CA GLN A 87 5.25 4.58 12.69
C GLN A 87 3.74 4.32 12.59
N SER A 88 3.15 4.53 11.43
CA SER A 88 1.71 4.39 11.24
C SER A 88 1.26 2.95 11.42
N ASP A 89 0.04 2.78 11.92
CA ASP A 89 -0.69 1.54 11.75
C ASP A 89 -1.10 1.42 10.29
N LEU A 90 -1.36 0.21 9.83
CA LEU A 90 -1.66 -0.05 8.42
C LEU A 90 -3.12 -0.43 8.24
N ALA A 91 -3.75 0.12 7.22
CA ALA A 91 -5.14 -0.16 6.90
C ALA A 91 -5.33 -0.28 5.38
N GLY A 92 -6.39 -0.96 4.98
CA GLY A 92 -6.78 -1.12 3.59
C GLY A 92 -7.82 -2.22 3.44
N PHE A 93 -8.34 -2.40 2.22
CA PHE A 93 -9.31 -3.47 1.93
C PHE A 93 -8.56 -4.76 1.61
N ASN A 94 -8.88 -5.85 2.34
CA ASN A 94 -8.24 -7.17 2.19
C ASN A 94 -6.71 -7.12 2.29
N VAL A 95 -6.17 -6.16 3.05
CA VAL A 95 -4.72 -5.89 3.06
C VAL A 95 -3.92 -7.05 3.64
N LEU A 96 -4.50 -7.79 4.60
CA LEU A 96 -3.79 -8.90 5.25
C LEU A 96 -3.46 -10.02 4.29
N LYS A 97 -4.29 -10.24 3.29
CA LYS A 97 -4.13 -11.37 2.36
C LYS A 97 -3.17 -11.06 1.21
N TYR A 98 -3.22 -9.84 0.67
CA TYR A 98 -2.47 -9.50 -0.55
C TYR A 98 -1.52 -8.32 -0.36
N ASP A 99 -2.04 -7.16 0.02
CA ASP A 99 -1.28 -5.91 -0.03
C ASP A 99 -0.15 -5.86 0.98
N ILE A 100 -0.41 -6.25 2.23
CA ILE A 100 0.65 -6.23 3.25
C ILE A 100 1.76 -7.24 2.92
N PRO A 101 1.45 -8.51 2.61
CA PRO A 101 2.51 -9.45 2.21
C PRO A 101 3.31 -8.97 1.01
N LEU A 102 2.66 -8.41 0.00
CA LEU A 102 3.35 -7.91 -1.18
C LEU A 102 4.26 -6.73 -0.85
N LEU A 103 3.77 -5.79 -0.04
CA LEU A 103 4.55 -4.63 0.37
C LEU A 103 5.79 -5.05 1.16
N VAL A 104 5.63 -5.97 2.11
CA VAL A 104 6.75 -6.51 2.89
C VAL A 104 7.79 -7.14 1.97
N GLU A 105 7.35 -7.93 0.99
CA GLU A 105 8.25 -8.59 0.04
C GLU A 105 8.99 -7.59 -0.83
N GLU A 106 8.30 -6.55 -1.30
CA GLU A 106 8.95 -5.50 -2.10
C GLU A 106 9.99 -4.73 -1.28
N PHE A 107 9.70 -4.45 -0.01
CA PHE A 107 10.68 -3.83 0.87
C PHE A 107 11.90 -4.73 1.07
N LEU A 108 11.69 -6.03 1.28
CA LEU A 108 12.81 -6.98 1.44
C LEU A 108 13.69 -7.02 0.19
N ARG A 109 13.08 -7.04 -1.00
CA ARG A 109 13.82 -6.99 -2.27
C ARG A 109 14.63 -5.70 -2.41
N SER A 110 14.22 -4.65 -1.72
CA SER A 110 14.87 -3.34 -1.72
C SER A 110 15.83 -3.17 -0.54
N GLY A 111 16.05 -4.21 0.24
CA GLY A 111 16.97 -4.19 1.38
C GLY A 111 16.38 -3.56 2.64
N ILE A 112 15.05 -3.47 2.75
CA ILE A 112 14.37 -2.89 3.90
C ILE A 112 13.57 -3.98 4.62
N ASP A 113 13.83 -4.13 5.92
CA ASP A 113 13.05 -5.01 6.79
C ASP A 113 11.90 -4.19 7.38
N PHE A 114 10.69 -4.40 6.84
CA PHE A 114 9.51 -3.67 7.27
C PHE A 114 8.85 -4.42 8.43
N ASP A 115 9.05 -3.89 9.65
CA ASP A 115 8.58 -4.52 10.87
C ASP A 115 7.08 -4.28 11.08
N LEU A 116 6.31 -5.38 11.18
CA LEU A 116 4.87 -5.33 11.44
C LEU A 116 4.53 -5.49 12.93
N ASP A 117 5.49 -5.87 13.76
CA ASP A 117 5.23 -6.32 15.14
C ASP A 117 4.63 -5.23 16.04
N ARG A 118 4.92 -3.98 15.78
CA ARG A 118 4.45 -2.86 16.60
C ARG A 118 3.31 -2.09 15.95
N ARG A 119 2.72 -2.66 14.91
CA ARG A 119 1.67 -1.99 14.15
C ARG A 119 0.36 -2.72 14.29
N ASN A 120 -0.72 -1.98 14.39
CA ASN A 120 -2.05 -2.55 14.19
C ASN A 120 -2.29 -2.69 12.70
N LEU A 121 -2.88 -3.82 12.31
CA LEU A 121 -3.22 -4.12 10.93
C LEU A 121 -4.73 -4.12 10.84
N LEU A 122 -5.31 -3.14 10.14
CA LEU A 122 -6.73 -2.85 10.16
C LEU A 122 -7.35 -3.09 8.80
N ASP A 123 -8.44 -3.86 8.77
CA ASP A 123 -9.25 -4.00 7.57
C ASP A 123 -10.15 -2.77 7.46
N ALA A 124 -10.00 -1.99 6.38
CA ALA A 124 -10.75 -0.77 6.18
C ALA A 124 -12.26 -1.03 6.15
N GLN A 125 -12.69 -2.18 5.65
CA GLN A 125 -14.11 -2.56 5.63
C GLN A 125 -14.66 -2.64 7.06
N LYS A 126 -13.90 -3.16 8.00
CA LYS A 126 -14.30 -3.23 9.40
C LYS A 126 -14.38 -1.83 10.03
N ILE A 127 -13.48 -0.95 9.66
CA ILE A 127 -13.47 0.43 10.14
C ILE A 127 -14.74 1.15 9.68
N PHE A 128 -15.07 1.06 8.40
CA PHE A 128 -16.28 1.67 7.86
C PHE A 128 -17.54 1.09 8.49
N HIS A 129 -17.57 -0.21 8.72
CA HIS A 129 -18.70 -0.87 9.38
C HIS A 129 -18.90 -0.34 10.80
N LEU A 130 -17.82 -0.14 11.55
CA LEU A 130 -17.89 0.44 12.89
C LEU A 130 -18.36 1.90 12.86
N MET A 131 -17.93 2.66 11.88
CA MET A 131 -18.36 4.06 11.71
C MET A 131 -19.86 4.14 11.42
N GLU A 132 -20.39 3.27 10.57
CA GLU A 132 -21.83 3.22 10.26
C GLU A 132 -22.66 2.91 11.49
N LYS A 133 -22.19 2.02 12.35
CA LYS A 133 -22.92 1.62 13.56
C LYS A 133 -23.03 2.73 14.61
N ARG A 134 -22.24 3.77 14.49
CA ARG A 134 -22.22 4.88 15.44
C ARG A 134 -23.21 6.01 15.09
N ASN A 135 -23.87 5.89 13.98
CA ASN A 135 -24.86 6.90 13.55
C ASN A 135 -26.23 6.66 14.18
#